data_54db4a8c85c8c22169ec9e7d4d32f592
#
_entry.id   54db4a8c85c8c22169ec9e7d4d32f592
#
_cell.length_a   1.000
_cell.length_b   1.000
_cell.length_c   1.000
_cell.angle_alpha   90.00
_cell.angle_beta   90.00
_cell.angle_gamma   90.00
#
_symmetry.space_group_name_H-M   'P 1'
#
loop_
_entity.id
_entity.type
_entity.pdbx_description
1 polymer ?
#
loop_
_entity_poly.entity_id
_entity_poly.type
_entity_poly.pdbx_seq_one_letter_code
_entity_poly.pdbx_strand_id
1 'polypeptide(L)'
;MPEATRQWLRKRLMNLEEINRLPQAEFVKKLGGVFEDSPWVAKRAWGHGPFASLDALHAAMVAEVEHASTDEQLALLRAHPDLGKRAKMSEASASEQAGAGLDRLSAEEYEELTRLNSAYCDMFGFPFLFAVRGGTKDDILKSLRARVSGTRDEEFRTALEQVFRIARFRLES
;
A
#
# COMPACT_ATOMS: atom_id res chain seq x y z
N MET A 1 -17.93 -28.16 1.22
CA MET A 1 -17.46 -27.05 2.03
C MET A 1 -18.57 -26.60 2.94
N PRO A 2 -18.37 -26.50 4.25
CA PRO A 2 -19.38 -26.04 5.20
C PRO A 2 -19.84 -24.64 4.87
N GLU A 3 -21.11 -24.36 5.07
CA GLU A 3 -21.75 -23.08 4.77
C GLU A 3 -21.08 -21.90 5.52
N ALA A 4 -20.63 -22.16 6.75
CA ALA A 4 -19.86 -21.19 7.55
C ALA A 4 -18.55 -20.77 6.88
N THR A 5 -17.85 -21.69 6.20
CA THR A 5 -16.61 -21.39 5.48
C THR A 5 -16.87 -20.57 4.22
N ARG A 6 -18.00 -20.82 3.54
CA ARG A 6 -18.45 -20.04 2.39
C ARG A 6 -18.89 -18.63 2.80
N GLN A 7 -19.55 -18.52 3.95
CA GLN A 7 -20.00 -17.23 4.51
C GLN A 7 -18.81 -16.39 5.01
N TRP A 8 -17.77 -17.05 5.56
CA TRP A 8 -16.53 -16.41 5.97
C TRP A 8 -15.69 -15.91 4.78
N LEU A 9 -15.62 -16.71 3.70
CA LEU A 9 -14.98 -16.32 2.44
C LEU A 9 -15.74 -15.16 1.76
N ARG A 10 -17.07 -15.16 1.83
CA ARG A 10 -17.89 -14.05 1.32
C ARG A 10 -17.74 -12.74 2.12
N LYS A 11 -17.43 -12.85 3.41
CA LYS A 11 -17.19 -11.67 4.27
C LYS A 11 -15.82 -11.04 4.04
N ARG A 12 -14.85 -11.82 3.53
CA ARG A 12 -13.48 -11.38 3.29
C ARG A 12 -13.24 -10.85 1.87
N LEU A 13 -14.02 -11.30 0.91
CA LEU A 13 -13.94 -10.78 -0.46
C LEU A 13 -14.86 -9.57 -0.57
N MET A 14 -14.24 -8.46 -0.89
CA MET A 14 -14.95 -7.23 -1.22
C MET A 14 -15.98 -7.54 -2.32
N ASN A 15 -17.28 -7.36 -2.02
CA ASN A 15 -18.33 -7.67 -2.97
C ASN A 15 -18.38 -6.59 -4.06
N LEU A 16 -17.90 -6.93 -5.24
CA LEU A 16 -17.81 -6.02 -6.38
C LEU A 16 -19.19 -5.47 -6.81
N GLU A 17 -20.25 -6.28 -6.70
CA GLU A 17 -21.61 -5.83 -7.03
C GLU A 17 -22.09 -4.74 -6.07
N GLU A 18 -21.79 -4.87 -4.78
CA GLU A 18 -22.09 -3.84 -3.80
C GLU A 18 -21.31 -2.56 -4.10
N ILE A 19 -20.03 -2.69 -4.38
CA ILE A 19 -19.15 -1.56 -4.72
C ILE A 19 -19.69 -0.79 -5.93
N ASN A 20 -20.12 -1.49 -6.97
CA ASN A 20 -20.65 -0.90 -8.19
C ASN A 20 -21.96 -0.14 -7.99
N ARG A 21 -22.67 -0.40 -6.88
CA ARG A 21 -23.93 0.28 -6.53
C ARG A 21 -23.74 1.46 -5.58
N LEU A 22 -22.54 1.66 -5.05
CA LEU A 22 -22.28 2.72 -4.08
C LEU A 22 -22.27 4.10 -4.74
N PRO A 23 -22.94 5.10 -4.13
CA PRO A 23 -22.73 6.49 -4.51
C PRO A 23 -21.29 6.90 -4.16
N GLN A 24 -20.79 7.95 -4.80
CA GLN A 24 -19.40 8.37 -4.67
C GLN A 24 -18.95 8.52 -3.20
N ALA A 25 -19.73 9.15 -2.34
CA ALA A 25 -19.36 9.36 -0.94
C ALA A 25 -19.15 8.05 -0.19
N GLU A 26 -20.02 7.06 -0.38
CA GLU A 26 -19.92 5.74 0.24
C GLU A 26 -18.77 4.91 -0.36
N PHE A 27 -18.54 5.04 -1.66
CA PHE A 27 -17.42 4.42 -2.34
C PHE A 27 -16.08 4.92 -1.78
N VAL A 28 -15.93 6.24 -1.62
CA VAL A 28 -14.73 6.86 -1.03
C VAL A 28 -14.56 6.45 0.43
N LYS A 29 -15.64 6.39 1.20
CA LYS A 29 -15.61 5.93 2.60
C LYS A 29 -15.11 4.49 2.70
N LYS A 30 -15.54 3.62 1.80
CA LYS A 30 -15.16 2.19 1.79
C LYS A 30 -13.77 1.95 1.24
N LEU A 31 -13.38 2.63 0.19
CA LEU A 31 -12.15 2.38 -0.58
C LEU A 31 -11.08 3.47 -0.43
N GLY A 32 -11.37 4.55 0.27
CA GLY A 32 -10.45 5.67 0.43
C GLY A 32 -9.15 5.34 1.17
N GLY A 33 -9.14 4.28 1.98
CA GLY A 33 -7.95 3.79 2.68
C GLY A 33 -7.10 2.79 1.90
N VAL A 34 -7.52 2.39 0.70
CA VAL A 34 -6.74 1.49 -0.18
C VAL A 34 -5.40 2.11 -0.55
N PHE A 35 -5.40 3.40 -0.86
CA PHE A 35 -4.19 4.20 -0.99
C PHE A 35 -4.03 5.06 0.26
N GLU A 36 -2.90 4.92 0.94
CA GLU A 36 -2.65 5.53 2.25
C GLU A 36 -2.96 7.03 2.27
N ASP A 37 -3.84 7.46 3.18
CA ASP A 37 -4.25 8.84 3.38
C ASP A 37 -4.53 9.64 2.08
N SER A 38 -4.96 8.94 1.03
CA SER A 38 -5.15 9.51 -0.30
C SER A 38 -6.53 9.15 -0.88
N PRO A 39 -7.61 9.60 -0.23
CA PRO A 39 -8.98 9.26 -0.65
C PRO A 39 -9.34 9.81 -2.03
N TRP A 40 -8.58 10.77 -2.55
CA TRP A 40 -8.76 11.32 -3.89
C TRP A 40 -8.61 10.27 -5.00
N VAL A 41 -7.82 9.21 -4.78
CA VAL A 41 -7.68 8.11 -5.74
C VAL A 41 -9.01 7.40 -5.94
N ALA A 42 -9.66 6.99 -4.85
CA ALA A 42 -10.99 6.37 -4.89
C ALA A 42 -12.02 7.33 -5.48
N LYS A 43 -11.99 8.59 -5.10
CA LYS A 43 -12.92 9.61 -5.60
C LYS A 43 -12.85 9.78 -7.13
N ARG A 44 -11.64 9.83 -7.67
CA ARG A 44 -11.43 9.94 -9.13
C ARG A 44 -11.78 8.65 -9.86
N ALA A 45 -11.41 7.49 -9.28
CA ALA A 45 -11.70 6.19 -9.88
C ALA A 45 -13.20 5.87 -9.95
N TRP A 46 -14.00 6.38 -9.03
CA TRP A 46 -15.45 6.12 -9.00
C TRP A 46 -16.14 6.44 -10.33
N GLY A 47 -15.72 7.50 -11.01
CA GLY A 47 -16.28 7.93 -12.28
C GLY A 47 -16.07 6.93 -13.44
N HIS A 48 -15.17 5.96 -13.28
CA HIS A 48 -14.87 4.94 -14.28
C HIS A 48 -15.68 3.65 -14.10
N GLY A 49 -16.51 3.57 -13.06
CA GLY A 49 -17.39 2.43 -12.84
C GLY A 49 -18.58 2.39 -13.81
N PRO A 50 -19.35 1.28 -13.83
CA PRO A 50 -19.16 0.08 -13.00
C PRO A 50 -17.94 -0.74 -13.45
N PHE A 51 -17.32 -1.46 -12.49
CA PHE A 51 -16.14 -2.26 -12.73
C PHE A 51 -16.52 -3.72 -12.98
N ALA A 52 -15.94 -4.30 -14.04
CA ALA A 52 -16.22 -5.68 -14.44
C ALA A 52 -15.54 -6.72 -13.54
N SER A 53 -14.45 -6.32 -12.87
CA SER A 53 -13.64 -7.19 -12.01
C SER A 53 -12.88 -6.37 -10.98
N LEU A 54 -12.31 -7.05 -9.99
CA LEU A 54 -11.39 -6.44 -9.04
C LEU A 54 -10.13 -5.90 -9.75
N ASP A 55 -9.67 -6.61 -10.79
CA ASP A 55 -8.56 -6.16 -11.63
C ASP A 55 -8.88 -4.84 -12.33
N ALA A 56 -10.11 -4.69 -12.85
CA ALA A 56 -10.57 -3.47 -13.50
C ALA A 56 -10.63 -2.29 -12.50
N LEU A 57 -11.12 -2.53 -11.30
CA LEU A 57 -11.14 -1.53 -10.22
C LEU A 57 -9.73 -1.09 -9.85
N HIS A 58 -8.84 -2.05 -9.60
CA HIS A 58 -7.44 -1.77 -9.29
C HIS A 58 -6.75 -0.99 -10.42
N ALA A 59 -6.94 -1.41 -11.67
CA ALA A 59 -6.38 -0.72 -12.84
C ALA A 59 -6.88 0.72 -12.96
N ALA A 60 -8.15 0.98 -12.68
CA ALA A 60 -8.70 2.33 -12.68
C ALA A 60 -8.08 3.22 -11.60
N MET A 61 -7.87 2.69 -10.41
CA MET A 61 -7.22 3.41 -9.32
C MET A 61 -5.74 3.69 -9.63
N VAL A 62 -5.02 2.70 -10.15
CA VAL A 62 -3.62 2.85 -10.60
C VAL A 62 -3.50 3.93 -11.67
N ALA A 63 -4.39 3.93 -12.66
CA ALA A 63 -4.40 4.93 -13.73
C ALA A 63 -4.57 6.34 -13.18
N GLU A 64 -5.40 6.55 -12.18
CA GLU A 64 -5.58 7.86 -11.53
C GLU A 64 -4.28 8.34 -10.86
N VAL A 65 -3.51 7.45 -10.26
CA VAL A 65 -2.19 7.79 -9.69
C VAL A 65 -1.18 8.08 -10.79
N GLU A 66 -1.13 7.28 -11.84
CA GLU A 66 -0.20 7.46 -12.96
C GLU A 66 -0.44 8.78 -13.70
N HIS A 67 -1.69 9.21 -13.83
CA HIS A 67 -2.05 10.48 -14.48
C HIS A 67 -2.03 11.69 -13.52
N ALA A 68 -1.81 11.46 -12.24
CA ALA A 68 -1.69 12.53 -11.25
C ALA A 68 -0.41 13.33 -11.44
N SER A 69 -0.37 14.53 -10.87
CA SER A 69 0.85 15.34 -10.85
C SER A 69 1.97 14.66 -10.05
N THR A 70 3.20 15.02 -10.33
CA THR A 70 4.36 14.55 -9.54
C THR A 70 4.22 14.92 -8.07
N ASP A 71 3.69 16.10 -7.76
CA ASP A 71 3.44 16.55 -6.38
C ASP A 71 2.41 15.67 -5.67
N GLU A 72 1.32 15.30 -6.36
CA GLU A 72 0.31 14.37 -5.81
C GLU A 72 0.88 12.97 -5.59
N GLN A 73 1.67 12.47 -6.55
CA GLN A 73 2.36 11.19 -6.43
C GLN A 73 3.34 11.19 -5.25
N LEU A 74 4.12 12.24 -5.10
CA LEU A 74 5.07 12.40 -4.00
C LEU A 74 4.37 12.47 -2.64
N ALA A 75 3.25 13.20 -2.56
CA ALA A 75 2.43 13.26 -1.36
C ALA A 75 1.88 11.88 -0.98
N LEU A 76 1.45 11.09 -1.96
CA LEU A 76 1.02 9.71 -1.75
C LEU A 76 2.15 8.84 -1.18
N LEU A 77 3.36 8.93 -1.74
CA LEU A 77 4.51 8.19 -1.21
C LEU A 77 4.82 8.59 0.23
N ARG A 78 4.81 9.88 0.52
CA ARG A 78 5.08 10.45 1.86
C ARG A 78 3.98 10.15 2.88
N ALA A 79 2.78 9.84 2.45
CA ALA A 79 1.68 9.44 3.32
C ALA A 79 1.91 8.07 3.97
N HIS A 80 2.72 7.22 3.36
CA HIS A 80 3.04 5.90 3.90
C HIS A 80 3.99 6.02 5.10
N PRO A 81 3.76 5.20 6.16
CA PRO A 81 4.63 5.22 7.33
C PRO A 81 5.99 4.59 7.02
N ASP A 82 7.01 5.05 7.73
CA ASP A 82 8.32 4.41 7.71
C ASP A 82 8.24 2.98 8.26
N LEU A 83 8.99 2.06 7.66
CA LEU A 83 9.08 0.68 8.14
C LEU A 83 9.67 0.62 9.55
N GLY A 84 9.04 -0.18 10.42
CA GLY A 84 9.47 -0.39 11.80
C GLY A 84 9.14 0.75 12.77
N LYS A 85 8.65 1.88 12.32
CA LYS A 85 8.18 2.96 13.21
C LYS A 85 6.77 2.65 13.72
N ARG A 86 6.60 2.73 15.04
CA ARG A 86 5.32 2.41 15.71
C ARG A 86 4.37 3.60 15.84
N ALA A 87 4.81 4.82 15.52
CA ALA A 87 4.01 6.02 15.70
C ALA A 87 3.11 6.29 14.50
N LYS A 88 1.80 6.48 14.76
CA LYS A 88 0.80 6.96 13.80
C LYS A 88 0.69 6.20 12.47
N MET A 89 0.65 4.87 12.54
CA MET A 89 0.32 4.03 11.37
C MET A 89 -1.19 3.78 11.29
N SER A 90 -1.72 3.62 10.07
CA SER A 90 -3.06 3.07 9.86
C SER A 90 -3.11 1.62 10.38
N GLU A 91 -4.31 1.11 10.69
CA GLU A 91 -4.48 -0.30 11.08
C GLU A 91 -3.98 -1.25 9.99
N ALA A 92 -4.22 -0.92 8.72
CA ALA A 92 -3.74 -1.73 7.59
C ALA A 92 -2.21 -1.78 7.55
N SER A 93 -1.53 -0.65 7.66
CA SER A 93 -0.06 -0.58 7.66
C SER A 93 0.55 -1.29 8.86
N ALA A 94 -0.01 -1.12 10.05
CA ALA A 94 0.45 -1.82 11.26
C ALA A 94 0.32 -3.34 11.13
N SER A 95 -0.82 -3.82 10.63
CA SER A 95 -1.08 -5.24 10.40
C SER A 95 -0.14 -5.83 9.34
N GLU A 96 0.09 -5.12 8.24
CA GLU A 96 1.00 -5.52 7.17
C GLU A 96 2.43 -5.66 7.68
N GLN A 97 2.93 -4.69 8.45
CA GLN A 97 4.29 -4.73 9.01
C GLN A 97 4.45 -5.83 10.07
N ALA A 98 3.48 -6.01 10.95
CA ALA A 98 3.48 -7.09 11.93
C ALA A 98 3.48 -8.47 11.25
N GLY A 99 2.70 -8.63 10.17
CA GLY A 99 2.67 -9.85 9.36
C GLY A 99 4.01 -10.21 8.73
N ALA A 100 4.86 -9.22 8.45
CA ALA A 100 6.23 -9.42 7.95
C ALA A 100 7.27 -9.62 9.06
N GLY A 101 6.88 -9.53 10.34
CA GLY A 101 7.78 -9.69 11.49
C GLY A 101 8.55 -8.44 11.86
N LEU A 102 8.16 -7.25 11.36
CA LEU A 102 8.82 -5.98 11.69
C LEU A 102 8.63 -5.54 13.15
N ASP A 103 7.66 -6.10 13.85
CA ASP A 103 7.46 -5.94 15.28
C ASP A 103 8.40 -6.83 16.13
N ARG A 104 9.15 -7.73 15.51
CA ARG A 104 10.04 -8.73 16.14
C ARG A 104 11.49 -8.61 15.70
N LEU A 105 11.92 -7.43 15.30
CA LEU A 105 13.31 -7.17 14.94
C LEU A 105 14.23 -7.33 16.15
N SER A 106 15.40 -7.93 15.95
CA SER A 106 16.49 -7.85 16.93
C SER A 106 16.99 -6.41 17.07
N ALA A 107 17.74 -6.11 18.12
CA ALA A 107 18.33 -4.79 18.30
C ALA A 107 19.22 -4.40 17.12
N GLU A 108 20.01 -5.33 16.63
CA GLU A 108 20.92 -5.14 15.48
C GLU A 108 20.14 -4.92 14.18
N GLU A 109 19.12 -5.73 13.93
CA GLU A 109 18.22 -5.59 12.78
C GLU A 109 17.48 -4.24 12.80
N TYR A 110 17.00 -3.83 13.96
CA TYR A 110 16.34 -2.54 14.15
C TYR A 110 17.28 -1.37 13.88
N GLU A 111 18.51 -1.43 14.38
CA GLU A 111 19.55 -0.42 14.12
C GLU A 111 19.84 -0.31 12.64
N GLU A 112 20.05 -1.42 11.96
CA GLU A 112 20.31 -1.46 10.53
C GLU A 112 19.13 -0.91 9.73
N LEU A 113 17.92 -1.35 10.02
CA LEU A 113 16.70 -0.87 9.36
C LEU A 113 16.55 0.64 9.52
N THR A 114 16.72 1.14 10.74
CA THR A 114 16.61 2.58 11.04
C THR A 114 17.66 3.40 10.30
N ARG A 115 18.91 2.94 10.31
CA ARG A 115 20.02 3.61 9.62
C ARG A 115 19.80 3.66 8.11
N LEU A 116 19.48 2.54 7.49
CA LEU A 116 19.28 2.45 6.05
C LEU A 116 18.02 3.19 5.61
N ASN A 117 16.95 3.13 6.39
CA ASN A 117 15.71 3.84 6.10
C ASN A 117 15.91 5.36 6.20
N SER A 118 16.65 5.85 7.18
CA SER A 118 17.00 7.27 7.28
C SER A 118 17.85 7.71 6.08
N ALA A 119 18.86 6.93 5.70
CA ALA A 119 19.69 7.22 4.53
C ALA A 119 18.86 7.25 3.24
N TYR A 120 17.92 6.32 3.09
CA TYR A 120 17.01 6.27 1.95
C TYR A 120 16.12 7.51 1.87
N CYS A 121 15.48 7.87 2.99
CA CYS A 121 14.62 9.06 3.07
C CYS A 121 15.39 10.35 2.77
N ASP A 122 16.60 10.50 3.31
CA ASP A 122 17.46 11.68 3.09
C ASP A 122 17.89 11.79 1.62
N MET A 123 18.20 10.66 1.00
CA MET A 123 18.65 10.61 -0.40
C MET A 123 17.51 10.86 -1.39
N PHE A 124 16.35 10.27 -1.19
CA PHE A 124 15.27 10.26 -2.18
C PHE A 124 14.10 11.21 -1.84
N GLY A 125 13.95 11.61 -0.60
CA GLY A 125 12.91 12.54 -0.16
C GLY A 125 11.53 11.91 0.05
N PHE A 126 11.44 10.57 0.07
CA PHE A 126 10.25 9.80 0.40
C PHE A 126 10.64 8.50 1.13
N PRO A 127 9.70 7.88 1.87
CA PRO A 127 10.03 6.68 2.63
C PRO A 127 10.31 5.47 1.72
N PHE A 128 11.11 4.53 2.21
CA PHE A 128 11.27 3.23 1.59
C PHE A 128 9.94 2.48 1.66
N LEU A 129 9.44 2.08 0.50
CA LEU A 129 8.18 1.35 0.38
C LEU A 129 8.43 -0.07 -0.14
N PHE A 130 7.81 -1.02 0.52
CA PHE A 130 7.89 -2.44 0.20
C PHE A 130 6.54 -3.09 0.50
N ALA A 131 5.97 -3.75 -0.49
CA ALA A 131 4.74 -4.53 -0.31
C ALA A 131 5.09 -5.79 0.50
N VAL A 132 4.78 -5.76 1.80
CA VAL A 132 5.27 -6.74 2.77
C VAL A 132 4.52 -8.07 2.77
N ARG A 133 3.34 -8.15 2.16
CA ARG A 133 2.53 -9.39 2.13
C ARG A 133 3.31 -10.52 1.47
N GLY A 134 3.49 -11.60 2.22
CA GLY A 134 4.27 -12.76 1.78
C GLY A 134 5.78 -12.62 1.90
N GLY A 135 6.27 -11.42 2.29
CA GLY A 135 7.68 -11.17 2.58
C GLY A 135 8.01 -11.32 4.06
N THR A 136 9.29 -11.42 4.35
CA THR A 136 9.85 -11.48 5.70
C THR A 136 10.67 -10.23 6.02
N LYS A 137 11.00 -10.03 7.30
CA LYS A 137 11.94 -8.96 7.70
C LYS A 137 13.29 -9.06 6.97
N ASP A 138 13.76 -10.27 6.69
CA ASP A 138 15.01 -10.50 5.94
C ASP A 138 14.89 -10.06 4.49
N ASP A 139 13.76 -10.32 3.84
CA ASP A 139 13.47 -9.85 2.48
C ASP A 139 13.46 -8.32 2.42
N ILE A 140 12.86 -7.68 3.40
CA ILE A 140 12.77 -6.23 3.52
C ILE A 140 14.17 -5.61 3.68
N LEU A 141 14.98 -6.12 4.60
CA LEU A 141 16.35 -5.66 4.83
C LEU A 141 17.21 -5.84 3.60
N LYS A 142 17.11 -7.00 2.93
CA LYS A 142 17.82 -7.28 1.68
C LYS A 142 17.44 -6.29 0.58
N SER A 143 16.17 -6.02 0.41
CA SER A 143 15.67 -5.05 -0.57
C SER A 143 16.15 -3.64 -0.27
N LEU A 144 16.08 -3.22 0.98
CA LEU A 144 16.53 -1.89 1.41
C LEU A 144 18.04 -1.69 1.18
N ARG A 145 18.87 -2.69 1.50
CA ARG A 145 20.31 -2.66 1.22
C ARG A 145 20.62 -2.47 -0.26
N ALA A 146 19.87 -3.13 -1.12
CA ALA A 146 20.04 -3.01 -2.57
C ALA A 146 19.53 -1.65 -3.11
N ARG A 147 18.35 -1.23 -2.65
CA ARG A 147 17.66 -0.05 -3.21
C ARG A 147 18.22 1.28 -2.73
N VAL A 148 18.88 1.33 -1.58
CA VAL A 148 19.54 2.55 -1.09
C VAL A 148 20.63 3.07 -2.03
N SER A 149 21.15 2.21 -2.89
CA SER A 149 22.18 2.55 -3.91
C SER A 149 21.60 2.91 -5.28
N GLY A 150 20.29 2.92 -5.44
CA GLY A 150 19.62 3.25 -6.70
C GLY A 150 19.60 4.75 -7.01
N THR A 151 19.05 5.10 -8.17
CA THR A 151 18.83 6.50 -8.55
C THR A 151 17.46 6.98 -8.05
N ARG A 152 17.28 8.30 -7.90
CA ARG A 152 16.02 8.88 -7.46
C ARG A 152 14.87 8.53 -8.40
N ASP A 153 15.07 8.60 -9.71
CA ASP A 153 14.03 8.32 -10.69
C ASP A 153 13.61 6.85 -10.69
N GLU A 154 14.57 5.94 -10.58
CA GLU A 154 14.30 4.51 -10.46
C GLU A 154 13.54 4.19 -9.17
N GLU A 155 13.98 4.77 -8.05
CA GLU A 155 13.35 4.54 -6.75
C GLU A 155 11.96 5.17 -6.65
N PHE A 156 11.74 6.32 -7.27
CA PHE A 156 10.40 6.93 -7.36
C PHE A 156 9.43 6.01 -8.10
N ARG A 157 9.85 5.46 -9.23
CA ARG A 157 9.05 4.50 -10.01
C ARG A 157 8.80 3.21 -9.24
N THR A 158 9.83 2.65 -8.64
CA THR A 158 9.73 1.44 -7.81
C THR A 158 8.82 1.67 -6.62
N ALA A 159 8.90 2.82 -5.96
CA ALA A 159 8.03 3.16 -4.85
C ALA A 159 6.55 3.18 -5.26
N LEU A 160 6.22 3.78 -6.40
CA LEU A 160 4.85 3.75 -6.93
C LEU A 160 4.39 2.32 -7.24
N GLU A 161 5.23 1.48 -7.84
CA GLU A 161 4.91 0.07 -8.09
C GLU A 161 4.63 -0.68 -6.79
N GLN A 162 5.38 -0.42 -5.73
CA GLN A 162 5.11 -1.01 -4.41
C GLN A 162 3.77 -0.54 -3.84
N VAL A 163 3.44 0.74 -3.98
CA VAL A 163 2.12 1.29 -3.60
C VAL A 163 1.00 0.57 -4.35
N PHE A 164 1.15 0.33 -5.64
CA PHE A 164 0.15 -0.39 -6.43
C PHE A 164 -0.06 -1.82 -5.96
N ARG A 165 1.01 -2.51 -5.56
CA ARG A 165 0.92 -3.85 -4.95
C ARG A 165 0.23 -3.82 -3.59
N ILE A 166 0.56 -2.86 -2.75
CA ILE A 166 -0.09 -2.68 -1.44
C ILE A 166 -1.59 -2.45 -1.63
N ALA A 167 -1.95 -1.58 -2.56
CA ALA A 167 -3.34 -1.30 -2.89
C ALA A 167 -4.09 -2.56 -3.35
N ARG A 168 -3.46 -3.38 -4.20
CA ARG A 168 -4.03 -4.65 -4.64
C ARG A 168 -4.30 -5.59 -3.48
N PHE A 169 -3.34 -5.74 -2.58
CA PHE A 169 -3.50 -6.59 -1.40
C PHE A 169 -4.61 -6.10 -0.49
N ARG A 170 -4.76 -4.79 -0.31
CA ARG A 170 -5.86 -4.19 0.48
C ARG A 170 -7.23 -4.43 -0.16
N LEU A 171 -7.31 -4.38 -1.49
CA LEU A 171 -8.55 -4.70 -2.22
C LEU A 171 -8.95 -6.19 -2.07
N GLU A 172 -8.00 -7.07 -1.90
CA GLU A 172 -8.21 -8.51 -1.71
C GLU A 172 -8.56 -8.91 -0.26
N SER A 173 -8.42 -7.99 0.66
CA SER A 173 -8.61 -8.25 2.10
C SER A 173 -10.07 -8.22 2.54
#